data_c217b6899b16adc83c01c068f66a4f8d
#
_entry.id   c217b6899b16adc83c01c068f66a4f8d
#
_cell.length_a   1.000
_cell.length_b   1.000
_cell.length_c   1.000
_cell.angle_alpha   90.00
_cell.angle_beta   90.00
_cell.angle_gamma   90.00
#
_symmetry.space_group_name_H-M   'P 1'
#
loop_
_entity.id
_entity.type
_entity.pdbx_description
1 polymer ?
#
loop_
_entity_poly.entity_id
_entity_poly.type
_entity_poly.pdbx_seq_one_letter_code
_entity_poly.pdbx_strand_id
1 'polypeptide(L)'
;IDYLILSHLHADHMDGVGKLCKAGFKVKKIYIPYLDNDEKIFVEMRWAFSTGNYRSYQDIVNQFLNLGILENIENINVVEEQTSFTIGDGLWEFNIFQNKGNSAAVVNDIRARLYRKGINSANIQNMLNNRIGISDIRAVYNASMRKHNFELNETSIFLEHGPLIDKIKIVGINGYEFLTRKIRADAGMGAHSLITGDMN
;
A
#
# COMPACT_ATOMS: atom_id res chain seq x y z
N ILE A 1 1.79 12.24 -13.07
CA ILE A 1 0.81 11.78 -12.04
C ILE A 1 1.09 12.59 -10.79
N ASP A 2 0.09 13.27 -10.24
CA ASP A 2 0.31 14.09 -9.04
C ASP A 2 0.36 13.21 -7.79
N TYR A 3 -0.53 12.22 -7.70
CA TYR A 3 -0.65 11.34 -6.54
C TYR A 3 -0.75 9.88 -6.98
N LEU A 4 0.02 9.02 -6.35
CA LEU A 4 -0.07 7.56 -6.43
C LEU A 4 -0.37 7.02 -5.04
N ILE A 5 -1.46 6.30 -4.90
CA ILE A 5 -1.86 5.69 -3.64
C ILE A 5 -1.71 4.18 -3.79
N LEU A 6 -0.87 3.58 -2.97
CA LEU A 6 -0.67 2.14 -2.92
C LEU A 6 -1.36 1.59 -1.68
N SER A 7 -2.40 0.80 -1.88
CA SER A 7 -3.15 0.21 -0.78
C SER A 7 -2.24 -0.62 0.14
N HIS A 8 -1.30 -1.35 -0.46
CA HIS A 8 -0.28 -2.13 0.25
C HIS A 8 0.93 -2.41 -0.65
N LEU A 9 2.03 -2.92 -0.07
CA LEU A 9 3.32 -3.06 -0.76
C LEU A 9 3.59 -4.52 -1.20
N HIS A 10 2.65 -5.16 -1.87
CA HIS A 10 2.85 -6.48 -2.47
C HIS A 10 3.59 -6.38 -3.82
N ALA A 11 4.20 -7.50 -4.24
CA ALA A 11 5.00 -7.54 -5.45
C ALA A 11 4.21 -7.20 -6.72
N ASP A 12 2.95 -7.63 -6.82
CA ASP A 12 2.06 -7.35 -7.95
C ASP A 12 1.71 -5.86 -8.08
N HIS A 13 1.48 -5.16 -6.96
CA HIS A 13 1.29 -3.71 -6.96
C HIS A 13 2.57 -2.98 -7.37
N MET A 14 3.72 -3.42 -6.87
CA MET A 14 5.02 -2.85 -7.22
C MET A 14 5.39 -3.10 -8.68
N ASP A 15 4.96 -4.21 -9.28
CA ASP A 15 5.07 -4.47 -10.72
C ASP A 15 4.25 -3.46 -11.54
N GLY A 16 3.08 -3.06 -11.04
CA GLY A 16 2.29 -1.96 -11.60
C GLY A 16 3.05 -0.64 -11.64
N VAL A 17 3.73 -0.30 -10.55
CA VAL A 17 4.61 0.88 -10.48
C VAL A 17 5.74 0.80 -11.51
N GLY A 18 6.36 -0.36 -11.64
CA GLY A 18 7.39 -0.62 -12.65
C GLY A 18 6.88 -0.43 -14.09
N LYS A 19 5.63 -0.80 -14.37
CA LYS A 19 4.99 -0.59 -15.68
C LYS A 19 4.73 0.90 -15.94
N LEU A 20 4.25 1.65 -14.94
CA LEU A 20 4.08 3.10 -15.05
C LEU A 20 5.40 3.80 -15.38
N CYS A 21 6.48 3.42 -14.69
CA CYS A 21 7.81 3.97 -14.95
C CYS A 21 8.28 3.68 -16.37
N LYS A 22 8.14 2.44 -16.86
CA LYS A 22 8.50 2.06 -18.24
C LYS A 22 7.69 2.82 -19.30
N ALA A 23 6.46 3.20 -18.97
CA ALA A 23 5.62 4.04 -19.82
C ALA A 23 5.97 5.54 -19.75
N GLY A 24 7.03 5.91 -19.01
CA GLY A 24 7.52 7.29 -18.91
C GLY A 24 6.79 8.16 -17.89
N PHE A 25 5.91 7.59 -17.07
CA PHE A 25 5.21 8.36 -16.04
C PHE A 25 6.15 8.70 -14.89
N LYS A 26 5.98 9.93 -14.37
CA LYS A 26 6.56 10.41 -13.12
C LYS A 26 5.44 10.67 -12.12
N VAL A 27 5.74 10.50 -10.85
CA VAL A 27 4.81 10.71 -9.74
C VAL A 27 5.37 11.79 -8.84
N LYS A 28 4.52 12.75 -8.44
CA LYS A 28 4.94 13.83 -7.52
C LYS A 28 4.91 13.38 -6.07
N LYS A 29 3.86 12.63 -5.66
CA LYS A 29 3.71 12.13 -4.29
C LYS A 29 3.18 10.70 -4.30
N ILE A 30 3.70 9.87 -3.41
CA ILE A 30 3.24 8.50 -3.18
C ILE A 30 2.69 8.40 -1.75
N TYR A 31 1.55 7.75 -1.58
CA TYR A 31 0.99 7.38 -0.28
C TYR A 31 1.08 5.87 -0.10
N ILE A 32 1.64 5.45 1.03
CA ILE A 32 1.78 4.05 1.43
C ILE A 32 1.29 3.84 2.86
N PRO A 33 0.85 2.63 3.25
CA PRO A 33 0.47 2.35 4.62
C PRO A 33 1.67 2.45 5.57
N TYR A 34 1.42 2.94 6.79
CA TYR A 34 2.35 2.78 7.89
C TYR A 34 2.37 1.30 8.31
N LEU A 35 3.56 0.78 8.47
CA LEU A 35 3.78 -0.57 9.00
C LEU A 35 4.75 -0.48 10.17
N ASP A 36 4.42 -1.12 11.27
CA ASP A 36 5.36 -1.30 12.36
C ASP A 36 6.47 -2.30 11.99
N ASN A 37 7.43 -2.49 12.87
CA ASN A 37 8.57 -3.36 12.57
C ASN A 37 8.18 -4.83 12.36
N ASP A 38 7.10 -5.26 12.97
CA ASP A 38 6.60 -6.62 12.86
C ASP A 38 5.84 -6.81 11.55
N GLU A 39 5.03 -5.83 11.17
CA GLU A 39 4.28 -5.81 9.92
C GLU A 39 5.21 -5.72 8.70
N LYS A 40 6.32 -4.98 8.81
CA LYS A 40 7.36 -4.94 7.77
C LYS A 40 7.91 -6.32 7.44
N ILE A 41 8.12 -7.17 8.48
CA ILE A 41 8.58 -8.55 8.28
C ILE A 41 7.57 -9.37 7.47
N PHE A 42 6.27 -9.12 7.60
CA PHE A 42 5.26 -9.78 6.77
C PHE A 42 5.39 -9.44 5.29
N VAL A 43 5.59 -8.16 4.99
CA VAL A 43 5.81 -7.72 3.62
C VAL A 43 7.06 -8.39 3.04
N GLU A 44 8.14 -8.45 3.80
CA GLU A 44 9.39 -9.10 3.41
C GLU A 44 9.20 -10.62 3.16
N MET A 45 8.50 -11.31 4.08
CA MET A 45 8.16 -12.73 3.90
C MET A 45 7.32 -12.94 2.64
N ARG A 46 6.24 -12.15 2.49
CA ARG A 46 5.36 -12.26 1.34
C ARG A 46 6.09 -12.01 0.04
N TRP A 47 6.97 -11.00 0.04
CA TRP A 47 7.84 -10.72 -1.11
C TRP A 47 8.71 -11.91 -1.47
N ALA A 48 9.43 -12.47 -0.48
CA ALA A 48 10.29 -13.63 -0.68
C ALA A 48 9.50 -14.86 -1.18
N PHE A 49 8.26 -15.04 -0.70
CA PHE A 49 7.42 -16.17 -1.11
C PHE A 49 6.86 -16.02 -2.52
N SER A 50 6.50 -14.83 -2.94
CA SER A 50 5.89 -14.58 -4.26
C SER A 50 6.92 -14.49 -5.37
N THR A 51 8.06 -13.86 -5.11
CA THR A 51 9.09 -13.62 -6.13
C THR A 51 10.26 -14.61 -6.10
N GLY A 52 10.37 -15.39 -5.03
CA GLY A 52 11.54 -16.25 -4.77
C GLY A 52 12.81 -15.48 -4.36
N ASN A 53 12.73 -14.15 -4.22
CA ASN A 53 13.84 -13.30 -3.84
C ASN A 53 13.50 -12.50 -2.58
N TYR A 54 14.40 -12.50 -1.61
CA TYR A 54 14.27 -11.65 -0.44
C TYR A 54 14.53 -10.19 -0.81
N ARG A 55 13.74 -9.30 -0.26
CA ARG A 55 14.00 -7.86 -0.20
C ARG A 55 13.62 -7.33 1.17
N SER A 56 14.45 -6.48 1.74
CA SER A 56 14.08 -5.73 2.94
C SER A 56 12.94 -4.75 2.63
N TYR A 57 12.17 -4.40 3.65
CA TYR A 57 11.14 -3.37 3.51
C TYR A 57 11.72 -2.06 2.95
N GLN A 58 12.91 -1.67 3.42
CA GLN A 58 13.58 -0.47 2.94
C GLN A 58 13.94 -0.57 1.44
N ASP A 59 14.39 -1.73 0.96
CA ASP A 59 14.68 -1.93 -0.46
C ASP A 59 13.42 -1.88 -1.32
N ILE A 60 12.29 -2.38 -0.79
CA ILE A 60 10.99 -2.30 -1.46
C ILE A 60 10.57 -0.83 -1.61
N VAL A 61 10.67 -0.04 -0.54
CA VAL A 61 10.35 1.40 -0.57
C VAL A 61 11.32 2.17 -1.46
N ASN A 62 12.61 1.90 -1.37
CA ASN A 62 13.63 2.55 -2.21
C ASN A 62 13.46 2.22 -3.71
N GLN A 63 12.70 1.20 -4.05
CA GLN A 63 12.42 0.87 -5.44
C GLN A 63 11.75 2.03 -6.20
N PHE A 64 10.95 2.87 -5.54
CA PHE A 64 10.35 4.05 -6.16
C PHE A 64 11.40 5.02 -6.70
N LEU A 65 12.49 5.23 -5.95
CA LEU A 65 13.61 6.06 -6.37
C LEU A 65 14.45 5.35 -7.44
N ASN A 66 14.77 4.07 -7.22
CA ASN A 66 15.61 3.28 -8.12
C ASN A 66 14.99 3.11 -9.51
N LEU A 67 13.66 3.04 -9.58
CA LEU A 67 12.93 3.06 -10.85
C LEU A 67 12.86 4.46 -11.48
N GLY A 68 13.22 5.50 -10.73
CA GLY A 68 13.13 6.89 -11.16
C GLY A 68 11.71 7.38 -11.39
N ILE A 69 10.71 6.74 -10.81
CA ILE A 69 9.31 7.19 -10.86
C ILE A 69 9.08 8.37 -9.91
N LEU A 70 9.86 8.44 -8.85
CA LEU A 70 9.85 9.49 -7.85
C LEU A 70 11.24 10.15 -7.78
N GLU A 71 11.29 11.46 -7.68
CA GLU A 71 12.56 12.20 -7.66
C GLU A 71 13.18 12.27 -6.26
N ASN A 72 12.34 12.35 -5.22
CA ASN A 72 12.79 12.52 -3.83
C ASN A 72 12.00 11.59 -2.90
N ILE A 73 12.72 10.95 -1.95
CA ILE A 73 12.12 10.09 -0.93
C ILE A 73 11.17 10.84 0.01
N GLU A 74 11.38 12.13 0.22
CA GLU A 74 10.49 12.98 1.01
C GLU A 74 9.08 13.10 0.43
N ASN A 75 8.89 12.72 -0.82
CA ASN A 75 7.60 12.66 -1.47
C ASN A 75 6.86 11.32 -1.22
N ILE A 76 7.42 10.44 -0.41
CA ILE A 76 6.72 9.25 0.10
C ILE A 76 6.02 9.63 1.41
N ASN A 77 4.71 9.61 1.40
CA ASN A 77 3.87 9.91 2.54
C ASN A 77 3.38 8.60 3.16
N VAL A 78 3.79 8.35 4.39
CA VAL A 78 3.36 7.18 5.16
C VAL A 78 2.08 7.53 5.91
N VAL A 79 1.02 6.78 5.67
CA VAL A 79 -0.29 7.00 6.29
C VAL A 79 -0.38 6.15 7.56
N GLU A 80 -0.34 6.79 8.73
CA GLU A 80 -0.39 6.09 10.02
C GLU A 80 -1.82 5.88 10.52
N GLU A 81 -2.66 6.91 10.42
CA GLU A 81 -4.07 6.84 10.81
C GLU A 81 -4.95 7.40 9.72
N GLN A 82 -4.85 8.70 9.51
CA GLN A 82 -5.59 9.43 8.50
C GLN A 82 -4.73 10.54 7.92
N THR A 83 -4.86 10.76 6.64
CA THR A 83 -4.34 11.96 5.97
C THR A 83 -5.32 12.40 4.89
N SER A 84 -5.27 13.67 4.52
CA SER A 84 -6.10 14.20 3.44
C SER A 84 -5.31 15.10 2.52
N PHE A 85 -5.80 15.23 1.30
CA PHE A 85 -5.34 16.23 0.33
C PHE A 85 -6.51 16.66 -0.56
N THR A 86 -6.37 17.82 -1.18
CA THR A 86 -7.37 18.36 -2.09
C THR A 86 -6.80 18.51 -3.49
N ILE A 87 -7.68 18.44 -4.48
CA ILE A 87 -7.40 18.76 -5.87
C ILE A 87 -8.38 19.80 -6.40
N GLY A 88 -8.11 20.35 -7.59
CA GLY A 88 -8.99 21.30 -8.24
C GLY A 88 -9.18 22.59 -7.39
N ASP A 89 -8.09 23.19 -6.93
CA ASP A 89 -8.11 24.40 -6.09
C ASP A 89 -8.91 24.22 -4.78
N GLY A 90 -8.87 23.02 -4.23
CA GLY A 90 -9.55 22.67 -3.00
C GLY A 90 -11.03 22.34 -3.17
N LEU A 91 -11.48 22.05 -4.37
CA LEU A 91 -12.89 21.71 -4.62
C LEU A 91 -13.23 20.24 -4.39
N TRP A 92 -12.22 19.38 -4.41
CA TRP A 92 -12.39 17.95 -4.19
C TRP A 92 -11.39 17.44 -3.15
N GLU A 93 -11.89 16.74 -2.15
CA GLU A 93 -11.09 16.20 -1.06
C GLU A 93 -10.95 14.68 -1.18
N PHE A 94 -9.75 14.21 -0.85
CA PHE A 94 -9.43 12.80 -0.68
C PHE A 94 -8.99 12.57 0.76
N ASN A 95 -9.66 11.66 1.44
CA ASN A 95 -9.34 11.21 2.78
C ASN A 95 -8.79 9.79 2.70
N ILE A 96 -7.56 9.60 3.14
CA ILE A 96 -6.88 8.33 3.16
C ILE A 96 -6.84 7.82 4.60
N PHE A 97 -7.32 6.61 4.81
CA PHE A 97 -7.34 5.95 6.11
C PHE A 97 -6.55 4.66 6.05
N GLN A 98 -5.89 4.31 7.13
CA GLN A 98 -5.30 2.99 7.29
C GLN A 98 -6.17 2.12 8.20
N ASN A 99 -6.45 0.89 7.75
CA ASN A 99 -6.94 -0.16 8.62
C ASN A 99 -5.73 -0.92 9.20
N LYS A 100 -5.62 -0.99 10.51
CA LYS A 100 -4.52 -1.72 11.17
C LYS A 100 -4.82 -3.21 11.38
N GLY A 101 -6.07 -3.65 11.18
CA GLY A 101 -6.46 -5.05 11.36
C GLY A 101 -6.02 -5.65 12.70
N ASN A 102 -5.98 -6.96 12.79
CA ASN A 102 -5.47 -7.70 13.96
C ASN A 102 -4.07 -8.27 13.68
N SER A 103 -3.20 -7.48 13.07
CA SER A 103 -1.83 -7.89 12.69
C SER A 103 -1.02 -8.41 13.87
N ALA A 104 -1.13 -7.79 15.05
CA ALA A 104 -0.40 -8.18 16.26
C ALA A 104 -0.67 -9.64 16.70
N ALA A 105 -1.90 -10.11 16.61
CA ALA A 105 -2.23 -11.49 16.96
C ALA A 105 -1.59 -12.50 16.00
N VAL A 106 -1.56 -12.17 14.72
CA VAL A 106 -0.94 -12.98 13.67
C VAL A 106 0.57 -13.04 13.85
N VAL A 107 1.21 -11.88 14.10
CA VAL A 107 2.65 -11.79 14.39
C VAL A 107 3.03 -12.69 15.56
N ASN A 108 2.30 -12.58 16.66
CA ASN A 108 2.57 -13.38 17.86
C ASN A 108 2.41 -14.88 17.61
N ASP A 109 1.40 -15.29 16.83
CA ASP A 109 1.22 -16.71 16.48
C ASP A 109 2.36 -17.21 15.56
N ILE A 110 2.79 -16.43 14.58
CA ILE A 110 3.94 -16.76 13.72
C ILE A 110 5.20 -16.93 14.57
N ARG A 111 5.50 -15.97 15.45
CA ARG A 111 6.67 -16.06 16.34
C ARG A 111 6.64 -17.30 17.22
N ALA A 112 5.49 -17.58 17.84
CA ALA A 112 5.33 -18.75 18.70
C ALA A 112 5.49 -20.07 17.92
N ARG A 113 5.03 -20.15 16.67
CA ARG A 113 5.18 -21.34 15.83
C ARG A 113 6.63 -21.52 15.35
N LEU A 114 7.28 -20.44 14.94
CA LEU A 114 8.69 -20.46 14.55
C LEU A 114 9.58 -20.89 15.72
N TYR A 115 9.34 -20.33 16.89
CA TYR A 115 10.07 -20.71 18.11
C TYR A 115 9.95 -22.21 18.41
N ARG A 116 8.75 -22.79 18.28
CA ARG A 116 8.54 -24.24 18.45
C ARG A 116 9.30 -25.10 17.43
N LYS A 117 9.64 -24.54 16.28
CA LYS A 117 10.48 -25.17 15.25
C LYS A 117 11.99 -24.88 15.44
N GLY A 118 12.38 -24.21 16.53
CA GLY A 118 13.76 -23.81 16.78
C GLY A 118 14.22 -22.62 15.93
N ILE A 119 13.29 -21.92 15.29
CA ILE A 119 13.59 -20.73 14.47
C ILE A 119 13.41 -19.48 15.32
N ASN A 120 14.52 -18.78 15.58
CA ASN A 120 14.45 -17.48 16.25
C ASN A 120 13.98 -16.41 15.25
N SER A 121 12.96 -15.65 15.66
CA SER A 121 12.40 -14.56 14.84
C SER A 121 13.43 -13.49 14.42
N ALA A 122 14.45 -13.25 15.27
CA ALA A 122 15.54 -12.35 14.92
C ALA A 122 16.39 -12.82 13.73
N ASN A 123 16.31 -14.11 13.38
CA ASN A 123 17.07 -14.68 12.27
C ASN A 123 16.25 -14.81 10.98
N ILE A 124 14.97 -14.47 11.00
CA ILE A 124 14.07 -14.68 9.85
C ILE A 124 14.59 -13.98 8.61
N GLN A 125 14.98 -12.73 8.72
CA GLN A 125 15.49 -11.96 7.58
C GLN A 125 16.74 -12.61 6.98
N ASN A 126 17.67 -13.05 7.82
CA ASN A 126 18.86 -13.77 7.36
C ASN A 126 18.51 -15.10 6.69
N MET A 127 17.55 -15.85 7.24
CA MET A 127 17.07 -17.10 6.66
C MET A 127 16.41 -16.88 5.30
N LEU A 128 15.55 -15.87 5.19
CA LEU A 128 14.90 -15.51 3.94
C LEU A 128 15.90 -15.08 2.87
N ASN A 129 16.87 -14.25 3.24
CA ASN A 129 17.92 -13.76 2.34
C ASN A 129 18.79 -14.91 1.81
N ASN A 130 19.16 -15.85 2.67
CA ASN A 130 19.98 -17.01 2.31
C ASN A 130 19.15 -18.22 1.83
N ARG A 131 17.85 -18.09 1.70
CA ARG A 131 16.88 -19.15 1.31
C ARG A 131 16.91 -20.38 2.22
N ILE A 132 17.27 -20.20 3.49
CA ILE A 132 17.31 -21.27 4.48
C ILE A 132 15.93 -21.43 5.10
N GLY A 133 15.40 -22.67 5.10
CA GLY A 133 14.13 -23.00 5.75
C GLY A 133 12.89 -22.28 5.22
N ILE A 134 12.92 -21.76 3.99
CA ILE A 134 11.80 -21.00 3.38
C ILE A 134 10.50 -21.79 3.42
N SER A 135 10.52 -23.10 3.15
CA SER A 135 9.34 -23.94 3.19
C SER A 135 8.70 -23.98 4.57
N ASP A 136 9.51 -24.07 5.62
CA ASP A 136 9.04 -24.07 7.00
C ASP A 136 8.47 -22.72 7.41
N ILE A 137 9.16 -21.63 7.07
CA ILE A 137 8.70 -20.27 7.34
C ILE A 137 7.38 -20.02 6.61
N ARG A 138 7.27 -20.39 5.33
CA ARG A 138 6.05 -20.28 4.52
C ARG A 138 4.89 -21.11 5.11
N ALA A 139 5.15 -22.34 5.55
CA ALA A 139 4.14 -23.18 6.17
C ALA A 139 3.61 -22.58 7.48
N VAL A 140 4.48 -22.03 8.32
CA VAL A 140 4.11 -21.32 9.55
C VAL A 140 3.29 -20.08 9.23
N TYR A 141 3.76 -19.24 8.31
CA TYR A 141 3.06 -18.05 7.84
C TYR A 141 1.63 -18.38 7.40
N ASN A 142 1.48 -19.30 6.44
CA ASN A 142 0.17 -19.69 5.90
C ASN A 142 -0.76 -20.29 6.97
N ALA A 143 -0.21 -21.05 7.93
CA ALA A 143 -1.01 -21.62 9.01
C ALA A 143 -1.51 -20.55 9.99
N SER A 144 -0.71 -19.54 10.28
CA SER A 144 -1.09 -18.42 11.14
C SER A 144 -2.10 -17.51 10.47
N MET A 145 -1.91 -17.18 9.20
CA MET A 145 -2.86 -16.38 8.42
C MET A 145 -4.25 -17.04 8.41
N ARG A 146 -4.32 -18.34 8.10
CA ARG A 146 -5.58 -19.11 8.11
C ARG A 146 -6.22 -19.18 9.50
N LYS A 147 -5.42 -19.41 10.56
CA LYS A 147 -5.94 -19.51 11.92
C LYS A 147 -6.64 -18.24 12.36
N HIS A 148 -6.10 -17.09 12.00
CA HIS A 148 -6.63 -15.78 12.37
C HIS A 148 -7.60 -15.21 11.34
N ASN A 149 -7.87 -15.94 10.26
CA ASN A 149 -8.64 -15.46 9.11
C ASN A 149 -8.14 -14.08 8.65
N PHE A 150 -6.81 -13.92 8.64
CA PHE A 150 -6.16 -12.65 8.35
C PHE A 150 -5.70 -12.63 6.90
N GLU A 151 -6.07 -11.58 6.21
CA GLU A 151 -5.56 -11.26 4.88
C GLU A 151 -4.64 -10.03 4.98
N LEU A 152 -3.58 -10.01 4.18
CA LEU A 152 -2.65 -8.87 4.19
C LEU A 152 -3.31 -7.55 3.80
N ASN A 153 -4.45 -7.61 3.11
CA ASN A 153 -5.25 -6.46 2.78
C ASN A 153 -5.87 -5.78 4.02
N GLU A 154 -5.86 -6.43 5.19
CA GLU A 154 -6.36 -5.82 6.43
C GLU A 154 -5.48 -4.68 6.95
N THR A 155 -4.23 -4.58 6.50
CA THR A 155 -3.34 -3.44 6.78
C THR A 155 -3.30 -2.41 5.65
N SER A 156 -4.32 -2.41 4.80
CA SER A 156 -4.37 -1.58 3.60
C SER A 156 -4.84 -0.16 3.88
N ILE A 157 -4.52 0.71 2.95
CA ILE A 157 -5.09 2.06 2.87
C ILE A 157 -6.45 1.99 2.19
N PHE A 158 -7.42 2.71 2.76
CA PHE A 158 -8.73 2.99 2.19
C PHE A 158 -8.81 4.43 1.76
N LEU A 159 -9.59 4.69 0.74
CA LEU A 159 -9.77 6.02 0.17
C LEU A 159 -11.26 6.39 0.17
N GLU A 160 -11.58 7.49 0.84
CA GLU A 160 -12.84 8.20 0.65
C GLU A 160 -12.57 9.50 -0.10
N HIS A 161 -13.46 9.88 -0.98
CA HIS A 161 -13.32 11.13 -1.71
C HIS A 161 -14.69 11.76 -2.02
N GLY A 162 -14.69 13.06 -2.09
CA GLY A 162 -15.88 13.83 -2.41
C GLY A 162 -15.62 15.32 -2.62
N PRO A 163 -16.61 16.02 -3.13
CA PRO A 163 -16.54 17.47 -3.25
C PRO A 163 -16.62 18.12 -1.87
N LEU A 164 -15.84 19.16 -1.66
CA LEU A 164 -16.00 20.07 -0.52
C LEU A 164 -17.23 20.96 -0.77
N ILE A 165 -18.39 20.49 -0.37
CA ILE A 165 -19.71 21.07 -0.68
C ILE A 165 -19.81 22.55 -0.28
N ASP A 166 -19.17 22.95 0.81
CA ASP A 166 -19.21 24.32 1.31
C ASP A 166 -18.49 25.33 0.39
N LYS A 167 -17.61 24.86 -0.47
CA LYS A 167 -16.92 25.68 -1.47
C LYS A 167 -17.65 25.73 -2.82
N ILE A 168 -18.64 24.88 -3.04
CA ILE A 168 -19.40 24.78 -4.29
C ILE A 168 -20.67 25.61 -4.21
N LYS A 169 -20.58 26.85 -3.81
CA LYS A 169 -21.66 27.82 -4.01
C LYS A 169 -21.62 28.35 -5.43
N ILE A 170 -21.93 27.56 -6.41
CA ILE A 170 -22.13 28.01 -7.78
C ILE A 170 -23.61 28.25 -7.99
N VAL A 171 -23.91 29.47 -8.29
CA VAL A 171 -25.22 30.06 -8.56
C VAL A 171 -26.01 29.20 -9.58
N GLY A 172 -27.10 28.60 -9.12
CA GLY A 172 -28.23 28.22 -9.97
C GLY A 172 -28.11 26.91 -10.78
N ILE A 173 -27.06 26.15 -10.68
CA ILE A 173 -26.92 24.82 -11.30
C ILE A 173 -26.52 23.82 -10.23
N ASN A 174 -26.95 22.56 -10.35
CA ASN A 174 -26.49 21.49 -9.49
C ASN A 174 -24.95 21.35 -9.61
N GLY A 175 -24.21 22.15 -8.85
CA GLY A 175 -22.76 22.32 -8.95
C GLY A 175 -21.99 21.01 -8.75
N TYR A 176 -22.57 20.06 -7.99
CA TYR A 176 -22.06 18.72 -7.80
C TYR A 176 -21.96 17.97 -9.14
N GLU A 177 -23.00 17.98 -9.92
CA GLU A 177 -23.04 17.25 -11.20
C GLU A 177 -22.10 17.86 -12.23
N PHE A 178 -22.01 19.20 -12.26
CA PHE A 178 -21.10 19.92 -13.16
C PHE A 178 -19.63 19.64 -12.83
N LEU A 179 -19.25 19.72 -11.55
CA LEU A 179 -17.88 19.45 -11.09
C LEU A 179 -17.48 17.99 -11.32
N THR A 180 -18.37 17.07 -11.00
CA THR A 180 -18.12 15.64 -11.22
C THR A 180 -17.93 15.35 -12.71
N ARG A 181 -18.70 15.95 -13.59
CA ARG A 181 -18.54 15.83 -15.04
C ARG A 181 -17.23 16.46 -15.52
N LYS A 182 -16.88 17.65 -15.03
CA LYS A 182 -15.65 18.33 -15.41
C LYS A 182 -14.42 17.57 -14.96
N ILE A 183 -14.35 17.14 -13.70
CA ILE A 183 -13.23 16.35 -13.17
C ILE A 183 -13.08 15.04 -13.95
N ARG A 184 -14.18 14.36 -14.29
CA ARG A 184 -14.16 13.15 -15.11
C ARG A 184 -13.66 13.43 -16.53
N ALA A 185 -14.02 14.55 -17.12
CA ALA A 185 -13.58 14.95 -18.44
C ALA A 185 -12.10 15.36 -18.46
N ASP A 186 -11.67 16.16 -17.48
CA ASP A 186 -10.28 16.65 -17.39
C ASP A 186 -9.31 15.53 -17.00
N ALA A 187 -9.74 14.53 -16.23
CA ALA A 187 -8.94 13.38 -15.86
C ALA A 187 -8.86 12.30 -16.97
N GLY A 188 -9.71 12.36 -17.98
CA GLY A 188 -9.79 11.32 -19.03
C GLY A 188 -10.15 9.93 -18.49
N MET A 189 -10.66 9.84 -17.28
CA MET A 189 -10.78 8.61 -16.50
C MET A 189 -12.11 8.60 -15.73
N GLY A 190 -12.76 7.46 -15.67
CA GLY A 190 -13.80 7.24 -14.66
C GLY A 190 -13.19 7.36 -13.25
N ALA A 191 -13.91 7.92 -12.31
CA ALA A 191 -13.45 8.22 -10.95
C ALA A 191 -12.87 7.02 -10.16
N HIS A 192 -12.94 5.81 -10.72
CA HIS A 192 -12.46 4.57 -10.11
C HIS A 192 -11.06 4.13 -10.53
N SER A 193 -10.41 4.83 -11.45
CA SER A 193 -9.15 4.36 -12.05
C SER A 193 -7.87 4.81 -11.33
N LEU A 194 -7.97 5.54 -10.23
CA LEU A 194 -6.83 5.95 -9.39
C LEU A 194 -6.60 5.02 -8.19
N ILE A 195 -7.43 4.01 -8.02
CA ILE A 195 -7.34 3.09 -6.88
C ILE A 195 -6.75 1.78 -7.39
N THR A 196 -5.48 1.53 -7.11
CA THR A 196 -4.88 0.20 -7.23
C THR A 196 -5.15 -0.57 -5.94
N GLY A 197 -6.30 -1.16 -5.82
CA GLY A 197 -6.68 -2.06 -4.74
C GLY A 197 -7.59 -3.14 -5.30
N ASP A 198 -7.42 -4.36 -4.84
CA ASP A 198 -8.38 -5.42 -5.08
C ASP A 198 -9.71 -5.00 -4.45
N MET A 199 -10.61 -4.46 -5.27
CA MET A 199 -12.01 -4.34 -4.92
C MET A 199 -12.69 -5.63 -5.34
N ASN A 200 -12.70 -6.59 -4.45
CA ASN A 200 -13.59 -7.75 -4.46
C ASN A 200 -14.61 -7.61 -3.34
#